data_ca021e378036a7601f1c22cd4d99e723
#
_entry.id   ca021e378036a7601f1c22cd4d99e723
#
_cell.length_a   1.000
_cell.length_b   1.000
_cell.length_c   1.000
_cell.angle_alpha   90.00
_cell.angle_beta   90.00
_cell.angle_gamma   90.00
#
_symmetry.space_group_name_H-M   'P 1'
#
loop_
_entity.id
_entity.type
_entity.pdbx_description
1 polymer ?
#
loop_
_entity_poly.entity_id
_entity_poly.type
_entity_poly.pdbx_seq_one_letter_code
_entity_poly.pdbx_strand_id
1 'polypeptide(L)'
;MPPGFLHLSNNDGKTPGEIFMDTHRELVEEGGKWLSSTSKACSIVAGLFVTVAFNMSTTVPGDVDDNGYPRLEKQLAFNIFAISSYISFYSSLLAVIMFLAILTSGYKESSFRSTLPMKLLLALTAFYMSIASTAISFSAAHFFILRERLKSAAFPSYSWAVLLLICFAIAGFPLYFHLTWAIFKKVPHHHHMITPAGFHIKH
;
A
#
# COMPACT_ATOMS: atom_id res chain seq x y z
N MET A 1 -14.80 -8.94 28.05
CA MET A 1 -16.23 -8.58 27.94
C MET A 1 -17.00 -9.79 27.49
N PRO A 2 -18.12 -10.15 28.14
CA PRO A 2 -19.02 -11.20 27.66
C PRO A 2 -19.54 -10.79 26.28
N PRO A 3 -19.70 -11.72 25.33
CA PRO A 3 -20.08 -11.42 23.95
C PRO A 3 -21.47 -10.76 23.78
N GLY A 4 -22.32 -10.75 24.81
CA GLY A 4 -23.65 -10.12 24.78
C GLY A 4 -23.71 -8.61 25.05
N PHE A 5 -22.63 -8.00 25.55
CA PHE A 5 -22.65 -6.56 25.96
C PHE A 5 -22.70 -5.57 24.77
N LEU A 6 -22.29 -6.00 23.60
CA LEU A 6 -22.30 -5.18 22.37
C LEU A 6 -23.72 -4.99 21.77
N HIS A 7 -24.68 -5.79 22.22
CA HIS A 7 -26.06 -5.75 21.74
C HIS A 7 -27.08 -5.15 22.74
N LEU A 8 -26.59 -4.71 23.91
CA LEU A 8 -27.41 -4.00 24.86
C LEU A 8 -27.70 -2.59 24.35
N SER A 9 -28.94 -2.25 24.14
CA SER A 9 -29.39 -0.91 23.82
C SER A 9 -29.57 -0.08 25.09
N ASN A 10 -29.31 1.24 25.00
CA ASN A 10 -29.61 2.21 26.07
C ASN A 10 -31.12 2.50 26.14
N ASN A 11 -31.53 3.41 27.02
CA ASN A 11 -32.91 3.83 27.16
C ASN A 11 -33.55 4.41 25.89
N ASP A 12 -32.70 4.87 24.93
CA ASP A 12 -33.13 5.40 23.63
C ASP A 12 -33.12 4.32 22.54
N GLY A 13 -32.89 3.06 22.90
CA GLY A 13 -32.87 1.92 21.97
C GLY A 13 -31.58 1.82 21.14
N LYS A 14 -30.55 2.64 21.41
CA LYS A 14 -29.29 2.65 20.66
C LYS A 14 -28.24 1.74 21.30
N THR A 15 -27.56 0.97 20.47
CA THR A 15 -26.38 0.21 20.89
C THR A 15 -25.16 1.10 21.10
N PRO A 16 -24.15 0.69 21.90
CA PRO A 16 -22.90 1.44 22.06
C PRO A 16 -22.19 1.74 20.74
N GLY A 17 -22.33 0.85 19.76
CA GLY A 17 -21.80 1.05 18.41
C GLY A 17 -22.51 2.18 17.65
N GLU A 18 -23.84 2.24 17.75
CA GLU A 18 -24.64 3.29 17.11
C GLU A 18 -24.37 4.66 17.73
N ILE A 19 -24.25 4.74 19.06
CA ILE A 19 -23.87 5.99 19.75
C ILE A 19 -22.49 6.46 19.30
N PHE A 20 -21.54 5.54 19.23
CA PHE A 20 -20.18 5.87 18.77
C PHE A 20 -20.20 6.41 17.33
N MET A 21 -20.95 5.77 16.44
CA MET A 21 -21.06 6.19 15.03
C MET A 21 -21.75 7.54 14.89
N ASP A 22 -22.84 7.78 15.63
CA ASP A 22 -23.55 9.08 15.63
C ASP A 22 -22.61 10.21 16.10
N THR A 23 -21.82 9.94 17.15
CA THR A 23 -20.90 10.95 17.74
C THR A 23 -19.68 11.20 16.86
N HIS A 24 -19.25 10.22 16.06
CA HIS A 24 -18.03 10.31 15.21
C HIS A 24 -18.35 10.32 13.72
N ARG A 25 -19.59 10.55 13.33
CA ARG A 25 -20.06 10.49 11.94
C ARG A 25 -19.25 11.40 11.02
N GLU A 26 -18.96 12.59 11.45
CA GLU A 26 -18.17 13.57 10.68
C GLU A 26 -16.74 13.05 10.42
N LEU A 27 -16.08 12.50 11.44
CA LEU A 27 -14.74 11.91 11.33
C LEU A 27 -14.71 10.70 10.39
N VAL A 28 -15.74 9.86 10.44
CA VAL A 28 -15.86 8.69 9.54
C VAL A 28 -16.07 9.13 8.10
N GLU A 29 -16.87 10.18 7.88
CA GLU A 29 -17.12 10.74 6.55
C GLU A 29 -15.86 11.40 5.97
N GLU A 30 -15.15 12.19 6.76
CA GLU A 30 -13.88 12.81 6.35
C GLU A 30 -12.81 11.74 6.04
N GLY A 31 -12.67 10.74 6.91
CA GLY A 31 -11.76 9.61 6.68
C GLY A 31 -12.10 8.85 5.41
N GLY A 32 -13.39 8.67 5.11
CA GLY A 32 -13.86 8.04 3.87
C GLY A 32 -13.52 8.85 2.63
N LYS A 33 -13.72 10.15 2.66
CA LYS A 33 -13.37 11.06 1.56
C LYS A 33 -11.85 11.05 1.30
N TRP A 34 -11.04 11.14 2.38
CA TRP A 34 -9.60 11.06 2.28
C TRP A 34 -9.13 9.74 1.66
N LEU A 35 -9.67 8.61 2.15
CA LEU A 35 -9.34 7.27 1.66
C LEU A 35 -9.68 7.13 0.17
N SER A 36 -10.87 7.61 -0.24
CA SER A 36 -11.30 7.58 -1.65
C SER A 36 -10.38 8.43 -2.51
N SER A 37 -10.07 9.64 -2.10
CA SER A 37 -9.20 10.55 -2.84
C SER A 37 -7.79 9.98 -3.00
N THR A 38 -7.21 9.47 -1.91
CA THR A 38 -5.89 8.83 -1.92
C THR A 38 -5.88 7.60 -2.81
N SER A 39 -6.89 6.71 -2.69
CA SER A 39 -6.97 5.51 -3.53
C SER A 39 -7.13 5.84 -5.01
N LYS A 40 -7.89 6.88 -5.36
CA LYS A 40 -8.00 7.36 -6.75
C LYS A 40 -6.64 7.83 -7.30
N ALA A 41 -5.97 8.70 -6.57
CA ALA A 41 -4.65 9.20 -6.98
C ALA A 41 -3.64 8.06 -7.14
N CYS A 42 -3.55 7.18 -6.15
CA CYS A 42 -2.63 6.04 -6.18
C CYS A 42 -2.97 5.03 -7.29
N SER A 43 -4.26 4.80 -7.60
CA SER A 43 -4.66 3.88 -8.67
C SER A 43 -4.23 4.38 -10.05
N ILE A 44 -4.32 5.69 -10.30
CA ILE A 44 -3.87 6.30 -11.55
C ILE A 44 -2.35 6.10 -11.71
N VAL A 45 -1.58 6.43 -10.67
CA VAL A 45 -0.12 6.29 -10.71
C VAL A 45 0.29 4.82 -10.84
N ALA A 46 -0.37 3.92 -10.09
CA ALA A 46 -0.11 2.48 -10.19
C ALA A 46 -0.43 1.94 -11.61
N GLY A 47 -1.47 2.44 -12.26
CA GLY A 47 -1.80 2.13 -13.65
C GLY A 47 -0.70 2.55 -14.64
N LEU A 48 -0.07 3.72 -14.43
CA LEU A 48 1.09 4.13 -15.21
C LEU A 48 2.28 3.18 -14.98
N PHE A 49 2.53 2.74 -13.74
CA PHE A 49 3.57 1.76 -13.44
C PHE A 49 3.31 0.41 -14.10
N VAL A 50 2.05 -0.04 -14.22
CA VAL A 50 1.72 -1.25 -15.00
C VAL A 50 2.20 -1.11 -16.44
N THR A 51 1.92 0.02 -17.07
CA THR A 51 2.32 0.27 -18.46
C THR A 51 3.85 0.30 -18.61
N VAL A 52 4.54 0.98 -17.70
CA VAL A 52 6.02 1.05 -17.70
C VAL A 52 6.62 -0.33 -17.49
N ALA A 53 6.14 -1.07 -16.49
CA ALA A 53 6.63 -2.42 -16.18
C ALA A 53 6.37 -3.42 -17.31
N PHE A 54 5.22 -3.31 -17.98
CA PHE A 54 4.92 -4.11 -19.17
C PHE A 54 5.93 -3.84 -20.29
N ASN A 55 6.17 -2.58 -20.63
CA ASN A 55 7.15 -2.20 -21.64
C ASN A 55 8.55 -2.68 -21.27
N MET A 56 8.97 -2.57 -20.03
CA MET A 56 10.27 -3.06 -19.56
C MET A 56 10.38 -4.59 -19.67
N SER A 57 9.33 -5.32 -19.36
CA SER A 57 9.34 -6.79 -19.41
C SER A 57 9.36 -7.36 -20.85
N THR A 58 8.87 -6.58 -21.81
CA THR A 58 8.84 -6.96 -23.24
C THR A 58 10.05 -6.48 -24.03
N THR A 59 10.81 -5.52 -23.49
CA THR A 59 12.01 -4.97 -24.15
C THR A 59 13.25 -5.67 -23.62
N VAL A 60 13.94 -6.40 -24.47
CA VAL A 60 15.17 -7.11 -24.11
C VAL A 60 16.36 -6.15 -24.18
N PRO A 61 17.07 -5.89 -23.06
CA PRO A 61 18.27 -5.06 -23.11
C PRO A 61 19.40 -5.81 -23.81
N GLY A 62 20.06 -5.14 -24.77
CA GLY A 62 21.28 -5.63 -25.43
C GLY A 62 21.05 -6.51 -26.65
N ASP A 63 19.85 -6.44 -27.25
CA ASP A 63 19.52 -7.14 -28.49
C ASP A 63 19.43 -8.68 -28.39
N VAL A 64 18.91 -9.31 -29.42
CA VAL A 64 18.80 -10.77 -29.54
C VAL A 64 19.82 -11.29 -30.56
N ASP A 65 20.27 -12.51 -30.41
CA ASP A 65 21.10 -13.18 -31.40
C ASP A 65 20.27 -13.70 -32.58
N ASP A 66 20.94 -14.27 -33.60
CA ASP A 66 20.28 -14.80 -34.82
C ASP A 66 19.30 -15.97 -34.53
N ASN A 67 19.39 -16.57 -33.35
CA ASN A 67 18.52 -17.65 -32.89
C ASN A 67 17.35 -17.12 -31.99
N GLY A 68 17.26 -15.81 -31.78
CA GLY A 68 16.22 -15.18 -30.97
C GLY A 68 16.47 -15.19 -29.45
N TYR A 69 17.66 -15.57 -29.01
CA TYR A 69 18.04 -15.55 -27.60
C TYR A 69 18.66 -14.21 -27.21
N PRO A 70 18.41 -13.70 -25.98
CA PRO A 70 19.04 -12.49 -25.50
C PRO A 70 20.57 -12.65 -25.44
N ARG A 71 21.32 -11.78 -26.10
CA ARG A 71 22.79 -11.82 -26.08
C ARG A 71 23.39 -11.73 -24.68
N LEU A 72 22.67 -11.15 -23.75
CA LEU A 72 23.12 -10.90 -22.36
C LEU A 72 22.57 -11.92 -21.36
N GLU A 73 21.90 -13.01 -21.81
CA GLU A 73 21.25 -14.00 -20.95
C GLU A 73 22.15 -14.56 -19.84
N LYS A 74 23.45 -14.77 -20.14
CA LYS A 74 24.42 -15.30 -19.17
C LYS A 74 24.91 -14.31 -18.13
N GLN A 75 24.52 -13.05 -18.23
CA GLN A 75 24.97 -12.01 -17.30
C GLN A 75 24.03 -11.87 -16.11
N LEU A 76 24.60 -11.75 -14.91
CA LEU A 76 23.82 -11.59 -13.67
C LEU A 76 22.88 -10.37 -13.73
N ALA A 77 23.33 -9.28 -14.33
CA ALA A 77 22.51 -8.06 -14.46
C ALA A 77 21.27 -8.28 -15.33
N PHE A 78 21.33 -9.17 -16.34
CA PHE A 78 20.16 -9.54 -17.13
C PHE A 78 19.14 -10.30 -16.29
N ASN A 79 19.57 -11.25 -15.47
CA ASN A 79 18.68 -11.98 -14.57
C ASN A 79 18.03 -11.05 -13.56
N ILE A 80 18.79 -10.10 -12.98
CA ILE A 80 18.25 -9.06 -12.07
C ILE A 80 17.21 -8.22 -12.81
N PHE A 81 17.52 -7.76 -14.02
CA PHE A 81 16.56 -7.00 -14.85
C PHE A 81 15.27 -7.78 -15.09
N ALA A 82 15.38 -9.02 -15.57
CA ALA A 82 14.23 -9.85 -15.88
C ALA A 82 13.36 -10.11 -14.67
N ILE A 83 13.94 -10.57 -13.56
CA ILE A 83 13.21 -10.86 -12.32
C ILE A 83 12.55 -9.60 -11.76
N SER A 84 13.29 -8.49 -11.69
CA SER A 84 12.75 -7.25 -11.13
C SER A 84 11.66 -6.63 -12.01
N SER A 85 11.72 -6.75 -13.34
CA SER A 85 10.65 -6.30 -14.23
C SER A 85 9.37 -7.11 -14.05
N TYR A 86 9.45 -8.42 -13.86
CA TYR A 86 8.30 -9.26 -13.54
C TYR A 86 7.68 -8.90 -12.19
N ILE A 87 8.50 -8.77 -11.14
CA ILE A 87 8.02 -8.36 -9.82
C ILE A 87 7.33 -6.99 -9.90
N SER A 88 7.91 -6.04 -10.64
CA SER A 88 7.32 -4.73 -10.84
C SER A 88 5.95 -4.82 -11.51
N PHE A 89 5.81 -5.60 -12.57
CA PHE A 89 4.57 -5.76 -13.30
C PHE A 89 3.45 -6.35 -12.43
N TYR A 90 3.71 -7.48 -11.77
CA TYR A 90 2.69 -8.13 -10.95
C TYR A 90 2.34 -7.32 -9.69
N SER A 91 3.33 -6.64 -9.09
CA SER A 91 3.09 -5.79 -7.93
C SER A 91 2.27 -4.55 -8.28
N SER A 92 2.52 -3.92 -9.44
CA SER A 92 1.73 -2.77 -9.90
C SER A 92 0.29 -3.18 -10.25
N LEU A 93 0.12 -4.33 -10.90
CA LEU A 93 -1.22 -4.86 -11.21
C LEU A 93 -2.00 -5.17 -9.92
N LEU A 94 -1.36 -5.81 -8.94
CA LEU A 94 -1.97 -6.07 -7.64
C LEU A 94 -2.36 -4.75 -6.94
N ALA A 95 -1.50 -3.75 -6.96
CA ALA A 95 -1.79 -2.44 -6.38
C ALA A 95 -3.03 -1.80 -7.02
N VAL A 96 -3.13 -1.79 -8.36
CA VAL A 96 -4.32 -1.27 -9.08
C VAL A 96 -5.58 -2.02 -8.66
N ILE A 97 -5.55 -3.36 -8.65
CA ILE A 97 -6.70 -4.19 -8.26
C ILE A 97 -7.15 -3.85 -6.83
N MET A 98 -6.19 -3.71 -5.90
CA MET A 98 -6.51 -3.41 -4.51
C MET A 98 -7.05 -1.99 -4.32
N PHE A 99 -6.51 -0.98 -5.01
CA PHE A 99 -7.06 0.37 -4.98
C PHE A 99 -8.46 0.43 -5.60
N LEU A 100 -8.70 -0.25 -6.71
CA LEU A 100 -10.03 -0.37 -7.30
C LEU A 100 -11.00 -1.10 -6.37
N ALA A 101 -10.55 -2.17 -5.68
CA ALA A 101 -11.36 -2.87 -4.69
C ALA A 101 -11.73 -1.98 -3.49
N ILE A 102 -10.90 -1.00 -3.12
CA ILE A 102 -11.24 0.01 -2.12
C ILE A 102 -12.30 0.97 -2.68
N LEU A 103 -12.13 1.46 -3.91
CA LEU A 103 -13.03 2.41 -4.54
C LEU A 103 -14.42 1.82 -4.82
N THR A 104 -14.49 0.54 -5.18
CA THR A 104 -15.75 -0.18 -5.46
C THR A 104 -16.39 -0.77 -4.22
N SER A 105 -15.64 -0.89 -3.13
CA SER A 105 -16.18 -1.32 -1.84
C SER A 105 -17.07 -0.20 -1.31
N GLY A 106 -18.40 -0.34 -1.47
CA GLY A 106 -19.34 0.61 -0.87
C GLY A 106 -19.01 0.81 0.61
N TYR A 107 -19.06 2.05 1.07
CA TYR A 107 -18.77 2.46 2.46
C TYR A 107 -19.83 1.90 3.43
N LYS A 108 -19.87 0.56 3.60
CA LYS A 108 -20.62 -0.03 4.71
C LYS A 108 -19.82 0.16 5.98
N GLU A 109 -20.45 0.74 6.99
CA GLU A 109 -19.87 1.08 8.31
C GLU A 109 -19.08 -0.07 8.94
N SER A 110 -19.54 -1.32 8.79
CA SER A 110 -18.87 -2.52 9.29
C SER A 110 -17.52 -2.80 8.61
N SER A 111 -17.35 -2.39 7.36
CA SER A 111 -16.11 -2.60 6.59
C SER A 111 -15.02 -1.56 6.91
N PHE A 112 -15.42 -0.39 7.43
CA PHE A 112 -14.50 0.70 7.73
C PHE A 112 -13.57 0.36 8.92
N ARG A 113 -14.03 -0.48 9.83
CA ARG A 113 -13.34 -0.79 11.10
C ARG A 113 -12.07 -1.62 10.94
N SER A 114 -12.00 -2.57 10.01
CA SER A 114 -10.83 -3.47 9.89
C SER A 114 -10.44 -3.83 8.46
N THR A 115 -11.41 -3.95 7.56
CA THR A 115 -11.15 -4.48 6.21
C THR A 115 -10.56 -3.43 5.27
N LEU A 116 -11.01 -2.17 5.34
CA LEU A 116 -10.51 -1.10 4.49
C LEU A 116 -9.05 -0.70 4.79
N PRO A 117 -8.65 -0.46 6.06
CA PRO A 117 -7.26 -0.12 6.34
C PRO A 117 -6.29 -1.24 5.95
N MET A 118 -6.70 -2.50 6.10
CA MET A 118 -5.88 -3.64 5.70
C MET A 118 -5.73 -3.75 4.18
N LYS A 119 -6.80 -3.49 3.41
CA LYS A 119 -6.74 -3.41 1.95
C LYS A 119 -5.84 -2.26 1.49
N LEU A 120 -5.93 -1.10 2.14
CA LEU A 120 -5.07 0.04 1.84
C LEU A 120 -3.60 -0.26 2.12
N LEU A 121 -3.29 -0.91 3.26
CA LEU A 121 -1.93 -1.31 3.60
C LEU A 121 -1.36 -2.27 2.55
N LEU A 122 -2.14 -3.27 2.14
CA LEU A 122 -1.72 -4.22 1.11
C LEU A 122 -1.51 -3.52 -0.25
N ALA A 123 -2.42 -2.62 -0.63
CA ALA A 123 -2.31 -1.84 -1.86
C ALA A 123 -1.05 -0.97 -1.87
N LEU A 124 -0.77 -0.27 -0.78
CA LEU A 124 0.43 0.55 -0.63
C LEU A 124 1.71 -0.31 -0.64
N THR A 125 1.70 -1.45 0.04
CA THR A 125 2.85 -2.38 0.04
C THR A 125 3.16 -2.85 -1.38
N ALA A 126 2.16 -3.29 -2.12
CA ALA A 126 2.31 -3.71 -3.50
C ALA A 126 2.80 -2.55 -4.39
N PHE A 127 2.28 -1.35 -4.18
CA PHE A 127 2.70 -0.14 -4.90
C PHE A 127 4.16 0.22 -4.63
N TYR A 128 4.61 0.20 -3.36
CA TYR A 128 6.02 0.46 -3.01
C TYR A 128 6.95 -0.62 -3.57
N MET A 129 6.54 -1.88 -3.53
CA MET A 129 7.31 -2.98 -4.15
C MET A 129 7.45 -2.78 -5.66
N SER A 130 6.39 -2.34 -6.34
CA SER A 130 6.43 -2.02 -7.78
C SER A 130 7.44 -0.94 -8.10
N ILE A 131 7.42 0.17 -7.37
CA ILE A 131 8.35 1.30 -7.60
C ILE A 131 9.79 0.86 -7.36
N ALA A 132 10.07 0.17 -6.25
CA ALA A 132 11.41 -0.32 -5.95
C ALA A 132 11.92 -1.28 -7.03
N SER A 133 11.09 -2.23 -7.45
CA SER A 133 11.45 -3.20 -8.50
C SER A 133 11.66 -2.53 -9.86
N THR A 134 10.86 -1.51 -10.20
CA THR A 134 11.04 -0.70 -11.43
C THR A 134 12.40 -0.01 -11.41
N ALA A 135 12.78 0.61 -10.30
CA ALA A 135 14.07 1.30 -10.18
C ALA A 135 15.26 0.34 -10.25
N ILE A 136 15.14 -0.86 -9.66
CA ILE A 136 16.16 -1.91 -9.76
C ILE A 136 16.28 -2.39 -11.22
N SER A 137 15.16 -2.65 -11.89
CA SER A 137 15.14 -3.07 -13.28
C SER A 137 15.76 -2.02 -14.20
N PHE A 138 15.39 -0.76 -14.03
CA PHE A 138 15.96 0.35 -14.77
C PHE A 138 17.48 0.46 -14.55
N SER A 139 17.95 0.35 -13.32
CA SER A 139 19.36 0.38 -12.99
C SER A 139 20.14 -0.78 -13.62
N ALA A 140 19.57 -1.99 -13.61
CA ALA A 140 20.16 -3.16 -14.23
C ALA A 140 20.24 -3.03 -15.76
N ALA A 141 19.19 -2.51 -16.42
CA ALA A 141 19.21 -2.23 -17.85
C ALA A 141 20.28 -1.18 -18.24
N HIS A 142 20.37 -0.10 -17.47
CA HIS A 142 21.37 0.96 -17.70
C HIS A 142 22.81 0.51 -17.47
N PHE A 143 23.03 -0.50 -16.62
CA PHE A 143 24.36 -1.08 -16.42
C PHE A 143 24.97 -1.57 -17.74
N PHE A 144 24.19 -2.17 -18.62
CA PHE A 144 24.67 -2.63 -19.92
C PHE A 144 25.05 -1.50 -20.86
N ILE A 145 24.20 -0.45 -20.91
CA ILE A 145 24.40 0.70 -21.81
C ILE A 145 25.66 1.49 -21.41
N LEU A 146 25.87 1.67 -20.09
CA LEU A 146 26.96 2.47 -19.55
C LEU A 146 28.30 1.73 -19.51
N ARG A 147 28.30 0.40 -19.37
CA ARG A 147 29.53 -0.39 -19.31
C ARG A 147 30.35 -0.33 -20.58
N GLU A 148 29.70 -0.23 -21.75
CA GLU A 148 30.41 -0.20 -23.03
C GLU A 148 30.89 1.19 -23.44
N ARG A 149 30.20 2.26 -23.08
CA ARG A 149 30.48 3.61 -23.58
C ARG A 149 31.01 4.59 -22.56
N LEU A 150 30.69 4.49 -21.28
CA LEU A 150 31.01 5.52 -20.27
C LEU A 150 31.26 4.92 -18.87
N LYS A 151 32.38 4.28 -18.66
CA LYS A 151 32.77 3.76 -17.32
C LYS A 151 32.77 4.85 -16.22
N SER A 152 32.95 6.11 -16.58
CA SER A 152 33.00 7.27 -15.67
C SER A 152 31.61 7.83 -15.33
N ALA A 153 30.60 7.65 -16.20
CA ALA A 153 29.25 8.21 -16.01
C ALA A 153 28.26 7.23 -15.33
N ALA A 154 28.67 5.97 -15.16
CA ALA A 154 27.84 4.96 -14.50
C ALA A 154 27.61 5.30 -13.01
N PHE A 155 28.63 5.78 -12.32
CA PHE A 155 28.57 6.07 -10.89
C PHE A 155 27.52 7.13 -10.51
N PRO A 156 27.43 8.30 -11.17
CA PRO A 156 26.43 9.31 -10.84
C PRO A 156 24.99 8.86 -11.14
N SER A 157 24.76 8.05 -12.17
CA SER A 157 23.39 7.62 -12.50
C SER A 157 22.81 6.63 -11.48
N TYR A 158 23.63 5.73 -10.91
CA TYR A 158 23.21 4.85 -9.80
C TYR A 158 22.96 5.62 -8.51
N SER A 159 23.83 6.60 -8.19
CA SER A 159 23.63 7.48 -7.04
C SER A 159 22.29 8.20 -7.10
N TRP A 160 21.87 8.65 -8.28
CA TRP A 160 20.61 9.35 -8.48
C TRP A 160 19.41 8.44 -8.29
N ALA A 161 19.45 7.22 -8.82
CA ALA A 161 18.38 6.22 -8.64
C ALA A 161 18.24 5.81 -7.18
N VAL A 162 19.35 5.59 -6.47
CA VAL A 162 19.33 5.28 -5.03
C VAL A 162 18.81 6.45 -4.21
N LEU A 163 19.22 7.69 -4.53
CA LEU A 163 18.73 8.89 -3.87
C LEU A 163 17.21 9.04 -4.00
N LEU A 164 16.67 8.84 -5.20
CA LEU A 164 15.22 8.88 -5.44
C LEU A 164 14.47 7.80 -4.64
N LEU A 165 15.01 6.57 -4.58
CA LEU A 165 14.43 5.50 -3.77
C LEU A 165 14.42 5.84 -2.28
N ILE A 166 15.51 6.43 -1.77
CA ILE A 166 15.60 6.86 -0.37
C ILE A 166 14.60 7.98 -0.09
N CYS A 167 14.51 9.00 -0.93
CA CYS A 167 13.53 10.08 -0.79
C CYS A 167 12.10 9.54 -0.79
N PHE A 168 11.80 8.61 -1.69
CA PHE A 168 10.49 7.99 -1.77
C PHE A 168 10.18 7.13 -0.53
N ALA A 169 11.15 6.36 -0.04
CA ALA A 169 11.00 5.59 1.20
C ALA A 169 10.74 6.51 2.40
N ILE A 170 11.49 7.60 2.53
CA ILE A 170 11.31 8.57 3.62
C ILE A 170 9.93 9.23 3.54
N ALA A 171 9.48 9.62 2.36
CA ALA A 171 8.18 10.25 2.16
C ALA A 171 7.00 9.30 2.45
N GLY A 172 7.12 8.03 2.08
CA GLY A 172 6.07 7.01 2.26
C GLY A 172 6.07 6.36 3.64
N PHE A 173 7.22 6.29 4.29
CA PHE A 173 7.42 5.60 5.56
C PHE A 173 6.47 6.05 6.69
N PRO A 174 6.26 7.36 6.94
CA PRO A 174 5.39 7.81 8.02
C PRO A 174 3.93 7.33 7.82
N LEU A 175 3.39 7.43 6.61
CA LEU A 175 2.04 6.96 6.31
C LEU A 175 1.93 5.44 6.53
N TYR A 176 2.90 4.68 6.00
CA TYR A 176 2.95 3.23 6.15
C TYR A 176 3.08 2.82 7.62
N PHE A 177 3.95 3.48 8.37
CA PHE A 177 4.17 3.22 9.79
C PHE A 177 2.93 3.53 10.63
N HIS A 178 2.30 4.69 10.42
CA HIS A 178 1.07 5.05 11.11
C HIS A 178 -0.06 4.07 10.83
N LEU A 179 -0.22 3.65 9.58
CA LEU A 179 -1.26 2.70 9.19
C LEU A 179 -1.01 1.31 9.79
N THR A 180 0.23 0.83 9.72
CA THR A 180 0.63 -0.45 10.33
C THR A 180 0.42 -0.42 11.84
N TRP A 181 0.89 0.65 12.50
CA TRP A 181 0.72 0.84 13.92
C TRP A 181 -0.76 0.86 14.34
N ALA A 182 -1.61 1.57 13.59
CA ALA A 182 -3.04 1.64 13.85
C ALA A 182 -3.74 0.27 13.73
N ILE A 183 -3.30 -0.58 12.80
CA ILE A 183 -3.84 -1.93 12.60
C ILE A 183 -3.40 -2.88 13.72
N PHE A 184 -2.11 -2.82 14.10
CA PHE A 184 -1.55 -3.74 15.11
C PHE A 184 -1.80 -3.28 16.55
N LYS A 185 -1.98 -1.99 16.78
CA LYS A 185 -2.35 -1.49 18.10
C LYS A 185 -3.83 -1.81 18.37
N LYS A 186 -4.09 -2.99 18.95
CA LYS A 186 -5.38 -3.27 19.58
C LYS A 186 -5.70 -2.12 20.52
N VAL A 187 -6.78 -1.39 20.25
CA VAL A 187 -7.28 -0.35 21.16
C VAL A 187 -7.46 -1.01 22.53
N PRO A 188 -6.72 -0.60 23.57
CA PRO A 188 -6.94 -1.13 24.89
C PRO A 188 -8.36 -0.75 25.29
N HIS A 189 -9.20 -1.74 25.56
CA HIS A 189 -10.51 -1.49 26.15
C HIS A 189 -10.26 -0.90 27.54
N HIS A 190 -10.37 0.42 27.68
CA HIS A 190 -10.48 1.04 28.98
C HIS A 190 -11.77 0.50 29.62
N HIS A 191 -11.63 -0.34 30.62
CA HIS A 191 -12.67 -0.64 31.57
C HIS A 191 -12.94 0.63 32.38
N HIS A 192 -13.86 1.46 31.88
CA HIS A 192 -14.56 2.34 32.81
C HIS A 192 -15.46 1.43 33.63
N MET A 193 -15.02 1.09 34.84
CA MET A 193 -15.91 0.65 35.90
C MET A 193 -16.86 1.84 36.15
N ILE A 194 -18.05 1.74 35.56
CA ILE A 194 -19.18 2.53 36.04
C ILE A 194 -19.53 1.88 37.37
N THR A 195 -19.07 2.45 38.46
CA THR A 195 -19.60 2.20 39.81
C THR A 195 -21.09 2.54 39.73
N PRO A 196 -21.99 1.58 40.01
CA PRO A 196 -23.41 1.93 40.09
C PRO A 196 -23.60 2.83 41.33
N ALA A 197 -23.86 4.12 41.06
CA ALA A 197 -24.24 5.04 42.09
C ALA A 197 -25.55 4.60 42.74
N GLY A 198 -25.45 4.23 43.99
CA GLY A 198 -26.53 4.33 45.00
C GLY A 198 -27.91 3.77 44.67
N PHE A 199 -28.09 2.46 44.85
CA PHE A 199 -29.42 1.96 45.19
C PHE A 199 -29.67 2.25 46.66
N HIS A 200 -30.33 3.36 46.97
CA HIS A 200 -30.92 3.61 48.28
C HIS A 200 -32.23 2.78 48.37
N ILE A 201 -32.15 1.65 49.03
CA ILE A 201 -33.34 0.95 49.53
C ILE A 201 -33.76 1.73 50.79
N LYS A 202 -34.88 2.50 50.70
CA LYS A 202 -35.64 2.96 51.88
C LYS A 202 -36.48 1.80 52.35
N HIS A 203 -36.25 1.40 53.60
CA HIS A 203 -37.19 0.66 54.43
C HIS A 203 -38.33 1.56 54.91
#